data_bfa976505e3b1407c4c889b6f3dbfcec
#
_entry.id   bfa976505e3b1407c4c889b6f3dbfcec
#
_cell.length_a   1.000
_cell.length_b   1.000
_cell.length_c   1.000
_cell.angle_alpha   90.00
_cell.angle_beta   90.00
_cell.angle_gamma   90.00
#
_symmetry.space_group_name_H-M   'P 1'
#
loop_
_entity.id
_entity.type
_entity.pdbx_description
1 polymer ?
#
loop_
_entity_poly.entity_id
_entity_poly.type
_entity_poly.pdbx_seq_one_letter_code
_entity_poly.pdbx_strand_id
1 'polypeptide(L)'
;MVSVVYNTSVETDRSYTTMYSDGSFVGYMMDGISNVLIHEAGGHGFANLMDEYVEPGLENATLSQDEATLLDNLWTSYSWGANVDWRNDKATVKWSHFLKDSRYANEGLGLYEGSYLYGHGAYRPTENSMMRYNDCPFNAPSREQIYKRVMQLSEGENWKYDYEEFVKFDKKSRNSESRSAIKPLTKAEQQKYIKNHRPPTIIKGSWHDAMKGKGKVVVPLR
;
A
#
# COMPACT_ATOMS: atom_id res chain seq x y z
N MET A 1 11.31 5.00 11.85
CA MET A 1 11.25 3.72 11.10
C MET A 1 12.08 2.68 11.81
N VAL A 2 11.52 1.50 12.04
CA VAL A 2 12.25 0.32 12.51
C VAL A 2 11.94 -0.81 11.52
N SER A 3 12.98 -1.49 11.04
CA SER A 3 12.83 -2.68 10.20
C SER A 3 13.48 -3.86 10.93
N VAL A 4 12.72 -4.91 11.13
CA VAL A 4 13.16 -6.15 11.78
C VAL A 4 13.19 -7.23 10.72
N VAL A 5 14.39 -7.74 10.40
CA VAL A 5 14.55 -8.89 9.52
C VAL A 5 14.90 -10.06 10.40
N TYR A 6 14.13 -11.15 10.32
CA TYR A 6 14.40 -12.36 11.09
C TYR A 6 14.53 -13.57 10.17
N ASN A 7 15.54 -14.35 10.45
CA ASN A 7 15.78 -15.62 9.76
C ASN A 7 14.96 -16.72 10.45
N THR A 8 13.95 -17.21 9.77
CA THR A 8 13.08 -18.27 10.29
C THR A 8 12.79 -19.31 9.21
N SER A 9 12.75 -20.56 9.61
CA SER A 9 12.23 -21.67 8.80
C SER A 9 10.79 -22.06 9.15
N VAL A 10 10.14 -21.29 10.02
CA VAL A 10 8.77 -21.57 10.47
C VAL A 10 7.79 -21.13 9.39
N GLU A 11 7.09 -22.08 8.79
CA GLU A 11 6.16 -21.84 7.67
C GLU A 11 4.96 -20.94 8.02
N THR A 12 4.66 -20.77 9.31
CA THR A 12 3.55 -19.94 9.79
C THR A 12 3.94 -18.48 10.01
N ASP A 13 5.24 -18.17 9.96
CA ASP A 13 5.70 -16.80 10.10
C ASP A 13 5.36 -16.01 8.83
N ARG A 14 4.99 -14.75 9.01
CA ARG A 14 4.57 -13.85 7.93
C ARG A 14 5.25 -12.50 8.06
N SER A 15 5.58 -11.88 6.92
CA SER A 15 5.98 -10.48 6.85
C SER A 15 4.76 -9.59 7.05
N TYR A 16 4.92 -8.49 7.76
CA TYR A 16 3.86 -7.50 7.99
C TYR A 16 4.44 -6.18 8.51
N THR A 17 3.63 -5.13 8.49
CA THR A 17 3.99 -3.83 9.04
C THR A 17 2.97 -3.38 10.08
N THR A 18 3.45 -2.85 11.21
CA THR A 18 2.63 -2.09 12.15
C THR A 18 2.82 -0.61 11.91
N MET A 19 1.74 0.08 11.57
CA MET A 19 1.68 1.50 11.25
C MET A 19 1.07 2.27 12.44
N TYR A 20 1.62 3.45 12.73
CA TYR A 20 1.15 4.32 13.80
C TYR A 20 0.66 5.65 13.24
N SER A 21 -0.35 6.24 13.89
CA SER A 21 -0.97 7.48 13.41
C SER A 21 -0.07 8.73 13.53
N ASP A 22 1.06 8.62 14.20
CA ASP A 22 2.11 9.65 14.21
C ASP A 22 3.10 9.54 13.02
N GLY A 23 2.86 8.55 12.13
CA GLY A 23 3.71 8.26 10.97
C GLY A 23 4.96 7.43 11.28
N SER A 24 5.12 6.95 12.52
CA SER A 24 6.11 5.91 12.82
C SER A 24 5.62 4.54 12.38
N PHE A 25 6.53 3.59 12.15
CA PHE A 25 6.17 2.22 11.80
C PHE A 25 7.26 1.22 12.16
N VAL A 26 6.86 -0.04 12.31
CA VAL A 26 7.75 -1.18 12.48
C VAL A 26 7.38 -2.22 11.43
N GLY A 27 8.30 -2.51 10.52
CA GLY A 27 8.18 -3.57 9.53
C GLY A 27 8.87 -4.85 10.03
N TYR A 28 8.18 -5.97 9.93
CA TYR A 28 8.70 -7.30 10.23
C TYR A 28 8.80 -8.08 8.93
N MET A 29 9.99 -8.55 8.59
CA MET A 29 10.25 -9.21 7.32
C MET A 29 10.87 -10.58 7.54
N MET A 30 10.32 -11.57 6.87
CA MET A 30 10.95 -12.88 6.75
C MET A 30 11.99 -12.80 5.66
N ASP A 31 13.16 -13.34 5.96
CA ASP A 31 14.28 -13.61 5.07
C ASP A 31 14.46 -12.70 3.84
N GLY A 32 15.51 -11.94 3.87
CA GLY A 32 16.41 -11.39 2.85
C GLY A 32 15.89 -10.87 1.51
N ILE A 33 14.61 -10.65 1.30
CA ILE A 33 14.06 -10.32 0.00
C ILE A 33 13.84 -8.81 -0.12
N SER A 34 14.64 -8.16 -0.96
CA SER A 34 14.59 -6.71 -1.19
C SER A 34 13.19 -6.19 -1.54
N ASN A 35 12.40 -6.96 -2.29
CA ASN A 35 11.03 -6.55 -2.68
C ASN A 35 10.06 -6.59 -1.50
N VAL A 36 10.22 -7.52 -0.56
CA VAL A 36 9.43 -7.55 0.69
C VAL A 36 9.72 -6.31 1.53
N LEU A 37 10.98 -5.90 1.63
CA LEU A 37 11.35 -4.66 2.31
C LEU A 37 10.71 -3.44 1.64
N ILE A 38 10.71 -3.37 0.31
CA ILE A 38 10.08 -2.29 -0.44
C ILE A 38 8.57 -2.26 -0.19
N HIS A 39 7.91 -3.41 -0.18
CA HIS A 39 6.48 -3.54 0.10
C HIS A 39 6.15 -3.12 1.54
N GLU A 40 6.78 -3.77 2.53
CA GLU A 40 6.46 -3.56 3.94
C GLU A 40 6.90 -2.18 4.44
N ALA A 41 8.17 -1.83 4.26
CA ALA A 41 8.68 -0.57 4.79
C ALA A 41 8.38 0.61 3.87
N GLY A 42 8.51 0.45 2.55
CA GLY A 42 8.26 1.52 1.58
C GLY A 42 6.77 1.75 1.32
N GLY A 43 6.02 0.67 1.10
CA GLY A 43 4.58 0.72 0.81
C GLY A 43 3.74 0.99 2.05
N HIS A 44 3.66 0.03 2.96
CA HIS A 44 2.84 0.19 4.17
C HIS A 44 3.40 1.26 5.10
N GLY A 45 4.63 1.06 5.57
CA GLY A 45 5.19 1.88 6.63
C GLY A 45 5.41 3.33 6.25
N PHE A 46 6.08 3.58 5.13
CA PHE A 46 6.44 4.93 4.71
C PHE A 46 5.30 5.66 4.00
N ALA A 47 4.66 4.99 3.03
CA ALA A 47 3.68 5.62 2.16
C ALA A 47 2.22 5.39 2.57
N ASN A 48 1.96 4.67 3.66
CA ASN A 48 0.62 4.38 4.17
C ASN A 48 -0.28 3.68 3.14
N LEU A 49 0.30 2.82 2.30
CA LEU A 49 -0.44 2.05 1.30
C LEU A 49 -1.06 0.81 1.91
N MET A 50 -2.11 0.29 1.28
CA MET A 50 -2.78 -0.95 1.65
C MET A 50 -2.45 -2.06 0.66
N ASP A 51 -2.70 -3.31 1.07
CA ASP A 51 -2.57 -4.47 0.19
C ASP A 51 -3.57 -4.42 -0.97
N GLU A 52 -3.08 -4.74 -2.16
CA GLU A 52 -3.91 -4.84 -3.38
C GLU A 52 -4.26 -6.29 -3.75
N TYR A 53 -3.93 -7.27 -2.88
CA TYR A 53 -4.27 -8.68 -3.10
C TYR A 53 -5.57 -9.08 -2.38
N VAL A 54 -6.06 -10.26 -2.75
CA VAL A 54 -7.19 -10.94 -2.10
C VAL A 54 -6.63 -12.06 -1.21
N GLU A 55 -7.05 -12.08 0.05
CA GLU A 55 -6.63 -13.12 1.00
C GLU A 55 -7.29 -14.46 0.63
N PRO A 56 -6.56 -15.59 0.68
CA PRO A 56 -7.14 -16.91 0.45
C PRO A 56 -8.32 -17.19 1.39
N GLY A 57 -9.45 -17.59 0.79
CA GLY A 57 -10.71 -17.80 1.50
C GLY A 57 -11.63 -16.58 1.53
N LEU A 58 -11.18 -15.41 1.08
CA LEU A 58 -11.99 -14.20 0.95
C LEU A 58 -12.33 -13.85 -0.51
N GLU A 59 -12.09 -14.74 -1.45
CA GLU A 59 -12.32 -14.52 -2.88
C GLU A 59 -13.78 -14.18 -3.20
N ASN A 60 -14.72 -14.74 -2.44
CA ASN A 60 -16.16 -14.50 -2.58
C ASN A 60 -16.71 -13.55 -1.50
N ALA A 61 -15.86 -13.02 -0.63
CA ALA A 61 -16.26 -12.09 0.40
C ALA A 61 -16.35 -10.67 -0.14
N THR A 62 -17.33 -9.92 0.33
CA THR A 62 -17.53 -8.51 -0.02
C THR A 62 -17.12 -7.62 1.14
N LEU A 63 -16.39 -6.55 0.85
CA LEU A 63 -16.06 -5.50 1.82
C LEU A 63 -17.37 -4.96 2.44
N SER A 64 -17.45 -4.97 3.76
CA SER A 64 -18.63 -4.46 4.47
C SER A 64 -18.70 -2.93 4.45
N GLN A 65 -19.90 -2.38 4.65
CA GLN A 65 -20.09 -0.92 4.74
C GLN A 65 -19.33 -0.32 5.95
N ASP A 66 -19.24 -1.06 7.05
CA ASP A 66 -18.51 -0.59 8.24
C ASP A 66 -17.02 -0.49 7.97
N GLU A 67 -16.45 -1.46 7.24
CA GLU A 67 -15.04 -1.43 6.84
C GLU A 67 -14.78 -0.33 5.79
N ALA A 68 -15.68 -0.14 4.83
CA ALA A 68 -15.61 0.97 3.89
C ALA A 68 -15.59 2.32 4.61
N THR A 69 -16.44 2.48 5.63
CA THR A 69 -16.47 3.68 6.48
C THR A 69 -15.19 3.85 7.28
N LEU A 70 -14.63 2.77 7.81
CA LEU A 70 -13.33 2.80 8.49
C LEU A 70 -12.22 3.27 7.55
N LEU A 71 -12.19 2.74 6.32
CA LEU A 71 -11.21 3.14 5.31
C LEU A 71 -11.34 4.61 4.89
N ASP A 72 -12.57 5.13 4.78
CA ASP A 72 -12.82 6.56 4.55
C ASP A 72 -12.24 7.42 5.68
N ASN A 73 -12.45 7.01 6.92
CA ASN A 73 -11.91 7.72 8.08
C ASN A 73 -10.38 7.68 8.11
N LEU A 74 -9.77 6.56 7.74
CA LEU A 74 -8.31 6.44 7.65
C LEU A 74 -7.73 7.31 6.53
N TRP A 75 -8.42 7.34 5.39
CA TRP A 75 -8.03 8.19 4.27
C TRP A 75 -8.12 9.68 4.61
N THR A 76 -9.26 10.12 5.16
CA THR A 76 -9.52 11.53 5.50
C THR A 76 -8.63 12.05 6.63
N SER A 77 -8.36 11.20 7.63
CA SER A 77 -7.62 11.63 8.82
C SER A 77 -6.10 11.49 8.67
N TYR A 78 -5.63 10.51 7.89
CA TYR A 78 -4.21 10.13 7.86
C TYR A 78 -3.66 9.90 6.45
N SER A 79 -4.46 10.10 5.40
CA SER A 79 -4.10 9.80 4.00
C SER A 79 -3.66 8.35 3.80
N TRP A 80 -4.24 7.39 4.52
CA TRP A 80 -3.95 5.98 4.36
C TRP A 80 -4.79 5.34 3.26
N GLY A 81 -4.17 4.43 2.48
CA GLY A 81 -4.85 3.68 1.43
C GLY A 81 -5.15 4.47 0.17
N ALA A 82 -4.20 5.29 -0.29
CA ALA A 82 -4.32 6.01 -1.55
C ALA A 82 -4.52 5.09 -2.77
N ASN A 83 -4.04 3.84 -2.66
CA ASN A 83 -4.03 2.82 -3.70
C ASN A 83 -5.20 1.82 -3.63
N VAL A 84 -6.15 2.00 -2.73
CA VAL A 84 -7.37 1.18 -2.63
C VAL A 84 -8.59 2.05 -2.48
N ASP A 85 -9.73 1.61 -3.03
CA ASP A 85 -11.00 2.32 -2.92
C ASP A 85 -12.16 1.30 -2.91
N TRP A 86 -13.29 1.67 -2.33
CA TRP A 86 -14.54 0.90 -2.33
C TRP A 86 -15.58 1.50 -3.30
N ARG A 87 -15.28 2.64 -3.92
CA ARG A 87 -16.15 3.27 -4.93
C ARG A 87 -15.94 2.60 -6.28
N ASN A 88 -17.01 2.14 -6.88
CA ASN A 88 -17.02 1.58 -8.24
C ASN A 88 -17.39 2.64 -9.28
N ASP A 89 -16.70 3.78 -9.25
CA ASP A 89 -16.92 4.85 -10.21
C ASP A 89 -15.61 5.55 -10.55
N LYS A 90 -15.22 5.49 -11.81
CA LYS A 90 -14.00 6.12 -12.36
C LYS A 90 -13.92 7.63 -12.13
N ALA A 91 -15.06 8.30 -11.94
CA ALA A 91 -15.10 9.73 -11.71
C ALA A 91 -14.75 10.12 -10.27
N THR A 92 -14.98 9.23 -9.30
CA THR A 92 -14.90 9.51 -7.86
C THR A 92 -13.85 8.74 -7.11
N VAL A 93 -13.25 7.69 -7.69
CA VAL A 93 -12.15 6.96 -7.04
C VAL A 93 -10.97 7.87 -6.73
N LYS A 94 -10.20 7.54 -5.71
CA LYS A 94 -9.05 8.31 -5.22
C LYS A 94 -8.05 8.67 -6.32
N TRP A 95 -7.89 7.83 -7.33
CA TRP A 95 -7.00 8.03 -8.47
C TRP A 95 -7.71 8.51 -9.75
N SER A 96 -8.91 9.09 -9.64
CA SER A 96 -9.71 9.58 -10.78
C SER A 96 -9.00 10.63 -11.63
N HIS A 97 -8.12 11.43 -11.03
CA HIS A 97 -7.31 12.42 -11.75
C HIS A 97 -6.32 11.77 -12.71
N PHE A 98 -5.71 10.63 -12.37
CA PHE A 98 -4.85 9.89 -13.28
C PHE A 98 -5.61 9.26 -14.45
N LEU A 99 -6.85 8.80 -14.21
CA LEU A 99 -7.70 8.22 -15.27
C LEU A 99 -8.09 9.25 -16.33
N LYS A 100 -8.05 10.54 -16.00
CA LYS A 100 -8.35 11.67 -16.89
C LYS A 100 -7.11 12.25 -17.56
N ASP A 101 -5.91 11.88 -17.11
CA ASP A 101 -4.65 12.42 -17.60
C ASP A 101 -4.02 11.52 -18.67
N SER A 102 -3.99 11.99 -19.91
CA SER A 102 -3.42 11.25 -21.04
C SER A 102 -1.94 10.87 -20.87
N ARG A 103 -1.22 11.57 -19.99
CA ARG A 103 0.19 11.26 -19.67
C ARG A 103 0.35 9.90 -18.97
N TYR A 104 -0.74 9.37 -18.41
CA TYR A 104 -0.81 8.06 -17.72
C TYR A 104 -1.59 7.00 -18.51
N ALA A 105 -2.00 7.26 -19.75
CA ALA A 105 -2.81 6.34 -20.56
C ALA A 105 -2.18 4.93 -20.74
N ASN A 106 -0.85 4.85 -20.72
CA ASN A 106 -0.10 3.59 -20.91
C ASN A 106 0.28 2.89 -19.58
N GLU A 107 -0.21 3.38 -18.45
CA GLU A 107 0.10 2.79 -17.12
C GLU A 107 -0.86 1.65 -16.72
N GLY A 108 -1.82 1.30 -17.55
CA GLY A 108 -2.81 0.25 -17.26
C GLY A 108 -3.77 0.61 -16.13
N LEU A 109 -3.98 1.91 -15.88
CA LEU A 109 -4.84 2.39 -14.81
C LEU A 109 -6.32 2.12 -15.12
N GLY A 110 -7.06 1.67 -14.12
CA GLY A 110 -8.49 1.35 -14.21
C GLY A 110 -9.15 1.21 -12.86
N LEU A 111 -10.22 0.41 -12.84
CA LEU A 111 -10.86 -0.13 -11.65
C LEU A 111 -10.79 -1.65 -11.73
N TYR A 112 -9.95 -2.24 -10.90
CA TYR A 112 -9.78 -3.68 -10.81
C TYR A 112 -10.36 -4.14 -9.48
N GLU A 113 -11.45 -4.89 -9.51
CA GLU A 113 -12.07 -5.43 -8.31
C GLU A 113 -11.18 -6.52 -7.69
N GLY A 114 -11.30 -6.70 -6.40
CA GLY A 114 -10.46 -7.60 -5.61
C GLY A 114 -9.22 -6.89 -5.07
N SER A 115 -9.35 -6.33 -3.88
CA SER A 115 -8.32 -5.55 -3.18
C SER A 115 -8.62 -5.51 -1.69
N TYR A 116 -7.68 -5.01 -0.88
CA TYR A 116 -7.85 -4.90 0.56
C TYR A 116 -8.36 -6.20 1.19
N LEU A 117 -7.79 -7.33 0.74
CA LEU A 117 -8.09 -8.70 1.14
C LEU A 117 -9.42 -9.29 0.61
N TYR A 118 -10.37 -8.50 0.14
CA TYR A 118 -11.69 -8.93 -0.31
C TYR A 118 -11.76 -9.14 -1.81
N GLY A 119 -12.47 -10.19 -2.23
CA GLY A 119 -12.73 -10.45 -3.66
C GLY A 119 -13.68 -9.43 -4.28
N HIS A 120 -14.58 -8.87 -3.48
CA HIS A 120 -15.61 -7.94 -3.95
C HIS A 120 -15.72 -6.67 -3.12
N GLY A 121 -16.17 -5.58 -3.76
CA GLY A 121 -16.46 -4.30 -3.09
C GLY A 121 -15.23 -3.45 -2.77
N ALA A 122 -14.02 -3.90 -3.10
CA ALA A 122 -12.80 -3.14 -2.98
C ALA A 122 -12.04 -3.17 -4.31
N TYR A 123 -11.47 -2.04 -4.69
CA TYR A 123 -10.85 -1.81 -6.00
C TYR A 123 -9.41 -1.34 -5.86
N ARG A 124 -8.59 -1.70 -6.85
CA ARG A 124 -7.20 -1.25 -7.00
C ARG A 124 -6.99 -0.59 -8.36
N PRO A 125 -5.94 0.25 -8.52
CA PRO A 125 -5.79 1.08 -9.72
C PRO A 125 -5.20 0.33 -10.92
N THR A 126 -4.48 -0.77 -10.71
CA THR A 126 -3.84 -1.58 -11.77
C THR A 126 -4.07 -3.06 -11.55
N GLU A 127 -3.90 -3.85 -12.59
CA GLU A 127 -4.00 -5.31 -12.46
C GLU A 127 -2.94 -5.84 -11.48
N ASN A 128 -1.70 -5.38 -11.60
CA ASN A 128 -0.57 -5.74 -10.73
C ASN A 128 0.20 -4.53 -10.26
N SER A 129 0.81 -4.64 -9.08
CA SER A 129 1.66 -3.62 -8.48
C SER A 129 2.56 -4.21 -7.39
N MET A 130 3.50 -3.40 -6.88
CA MET A 130 4.30 -3.72 -5.70
C MET A 130 3.43 -4.09 -4.49
N MET A 131 2.25 -3.46 -4.33
CA MET A 131 1.35 -3.71 -3.19
C MET A 131 0.44 -4.93 -3.40
N ARG A 132 0.56 -5.63 -4.53
CA ARG A 132 -0.18 -6.86 -4.78
C ARG A 132 0.67 -8.10 -4.56
N TYR A 133 1.82 -8.23 -5.24
CA TYR A 133 2.64 -9.44 -5.22
C TYR A 133 4.15 -9.18 -5.28
N ASN A 134 4.62 -7.94 -5.15
CA ASN A 134 6.04 -7.54 -5.30
C ASN A 134 6.64 -7.81 -6.69
N ASP A 135 5.83 -8.12 -7.68
CA ASP A 135 6.28 -8.50 -9.03
C ASP A 135 6.21 -7.36 -10.06
N CYS A 136 5.79 -6.20 -9.61
CA CYS A 136 5.68 -4.99 -10.42
C CYS A 136 6.13 -3.76 -9.62
N PRO A 137 6.52 -2.67 -10.27
CA PRO A 137 6.76 -1.40 -9.58
C PRO A 137 5.48 -0.85 -8.95
N PHE A 138 5.62 0.14 -8.09
CA PHE A 138 4.49 0.91 -7.57
C PHE A 138 3.68 1.54 -8.72
N ASN A 139 2.36 1.44 -8.67
CA ASN A 139 1.47 2.13 -9.60
C ASN A 139 1.43 3.66 -9.35
N ALA A 140 0.81 4.43 -10.25
CA ALA A 140 0.84 5.88 -10.18
C ALA A 140 0.28 6.46 -8.87
N PRO A 141 -0.87 6.03 -8.32
CA PRO A 141 -1.35 6.50 -7.02
C PRO A 141 -0.39 6.21 -5.87
N SER A 142 0.25 5.04 -5.88
CA SER A 142 1.26 4.69 -4.88
C SER A 142 2.48 5.59 -4.97
N ARG A 143 2.98 5.86 -6.18
CA ARG A 143 4.12 6.77 -6.40
C ARG A 143 3.80 8.21 -6.00
N GLU A 144 2.58 8.67 -6.27
CA GLU A 144 2.11 9.98 -5.82
C GLU A 144 2.11 10.10 -4.30
N GLN A 145 1.64 9.06 -3.61
CA GLN A 145 1.64 9.04 -2.15
C GLN A 145 3.06 9.03 -1.56
N ILE A 146 3.96 8.24 -2.15
CA ILE A 146 5.39 8.25 -1.79
C ILE A 146 5.99 9.65 -1.98
N TYR A 147 5.73 10.29 -3.13
CA TYR A 147 6.19 11.65 -3.41
C TYR A 147 5.68 12.65 -2.38
N LYS A 148 4.37 12.64 -2.09
CA LYS A 148 3.76 13.50 -1.07
C LYS A 148 4.45 13.34 0.29
N ARG A 149 4.71 12.09 0.68
CA ARG A 149 5.35 11.79 1.95
C ARG A 149 6.80 12.26 2.02
N VAL A 150 7.57 12.07 0.93
CA VAL A 150 8.94 12.57 0.82
C VAL A 150 8.96 14.08 0.95
N MET A 151 8.12 14.78 0.17
CA MET A 151 8.10 16.24 0.16
C MET A 151 7.64 16.83 1.48
N GLN A 152 6.64 16.24 2.14
CA GLN A 152 6.21 16.67 3.47
C GLN A 152 7.33 16.56 4.52
N LEU A 153 8.15 15.52 4.43
CA LEU A 153 9.26 15.31 5.36
C LEU A 153 10.47 16.21 5.05
N SER A 154 10.72 16.53 3.78
CA SER A 154 11.87 17.35 3.37
C SER A 154 11.60 18.85 3.48
N GLU A 155 10.40 19.28 3.10
CA GLU A 155 10.04 20.72 3.02
C GLU A 155 9.24 21.20 4.24
N GLY A 156 8.73 20.27 5.07
CA GLY A 156 7.99 20.57 6.28
C GLY A 156 6.51 20.89 6.06
N GLU A 157 5.86 21.34 7.13
CA GLU A 157 4.40 21.53 7.21
C GLU A 157 3.85 22.61 6.26
N ASN A 158 4.67 23.53 5.81
CA ASN A 158 4.25 24.58 4.88
C ASN A 158 4.22 24.14 3.41
N TRP A 159 4.76 22.95 3.10
CA TRP A 159 4.73 22.44 1.75
C TRP A 159 3.30 22.15 1.30
N LYS A 160 3.00 22.56 0.07
CA LYS A 160 1.71 22.30 -0.57
C LYS A 160 1.92 21.42 -1.78
N TYR A 161 1.09 20.41 -1.88
CA TYR A 161 1.11 19.51 -3.02
C TYR A 161 0.72 20.23 -4.31
N ASP A 162 1.52 20.02 -5.36
CA ASP A 162 1.23 20.46 -6.73
C ASP A 162 1.30 19.23 -7.66
N TYR A 163 0.20 18.97 -8.36
CA TYR A 163 0.09 17.80 -9.24
C TYR A 163 1.06 17.88 -10.43
N GLU A 164 1.24 19.07 -11.02
CA GLU A 164 2.15 19.22 -12.17
C GLU A 164 3.62 19.03 -11.78
N GLU A 165 4.02 19.45 -10.60
CA GLU A 165 5.36 19.16 -10.07
C GLU A 165 5.55 17.66 -9.82
N PHE A 166 4.53 16.98 -9.27
CA PHE A 166 4.56 15.52 -9.16
C PHE A 166 4.71 14.86 -10.54
N VAL A 167 3.92 15.25 -11.54
CA VAL A 167 3.99 14.66 -12.89
C VAL A 167 5.38 14.84 -13.52
N LYS A 168 6.01 16.00 -13.35
CA LYS A 168 7.39 16.26 -13.82
C LYS A 168 8.39 15.33 -13.13
N PHE A 169 8.25 15.14 -11.81
CA PHE A 169 9.08 14.24 -11.04
C PHE A 169 8.87 12.79 -11.48
N ASP A 170 7.62 12.34 -11.54
CA ASP A 170 7.23 10.97 -11.86
C ASP A 170 7.66 10.55 -13.27
N LYS A 171 7.67 11.48 -14.22
CA LYS A 171 8.18 11.24 -15.58
C LYS A 171 9.62 10.73 -15.58
N LYS A 172 10.48 11.23 -14.69
CA LYS A 172 11.89 10.80 -14.57
C LYS A 172 11.95 9.37 -14.05
N SER A 173 11.16 9.04 -13.02
CA SER A 173 11.13 7.72 -12.42
C SER A 173 10.49 6.66 -13.32
N ARG A 174 9.50 7.01 -14.15
CA ARG A 174 8.87 6.11 -15.11
C ARG A 174 9.81 5.65 -16.23
N ASN A 175 10.75 6.49 -16.61
CA ASN A 175 11.72 6.22 -17.69
C ASN A 175 12.99 5.53 -17.19
N SER A 176 13.09 5.23 -15.89
CA SER A 176 14.28 4.57 -15.36
C SER A 176 14.27 3.06 -15.69
N GLU A 177 15.42 2.54 -16.15
CA GLU A 177 15.63 1.13 -16.51
C GLU A 177 15.37 0.16 -15.34
N SER A 178 15.36 0.65 -14.10
CA SER A 178 15.10 -0.13 -12.90
C SER A 178 13.71 -0.80 -12.87
N ARG A 179 12.76 -0.32 -13.67
CA ARG A 179 11.42 -0.94 -13.79
C ARG A 179 11.43 -2.26 -14.55
N SER A 180 12.37 -2.45 -15.46
CA SER A 180 12.48 -3.68 -16.26
C SER A 180 13.09 -4.86 -15.51
N ALA A 181 13.63 -4.64 -14.31
CA ALA A 181 14.35 -5.66 -13.54
C ALA A 181 13.43 -6.57 -12.69
N ILE A 182 12.17 -6.19 -12.48
CA ILE A 182 11.23 -6.99 -11.68
C ILE A 182 10.59 -8.05 -12.58
N LYS A 183 10.94 -9.32 -12.33
CA LYS A 183 10.35 -10.44 -13.04
C LYS A 183 8.96 -10.74 -12.46
N PRO A 184 7.90 -10.82 -13.29
CA PRO A 184 6.57 -11.19 -12.83
C PRO A 184 6.57 -12.56 -12.14
N LEU A 185 5.87 -12.66 -11.02
CA LEU A 185 5.71 -13.91 -10.28
C LEU A 185 4.76 -14.86 -11.02
N THR A 186 5.08 -16.13 -11.00
CA THR A 186 4.14 -17.18 -11.41
C THR A 186 2.98 -17.28 -10.42
N LYS A 187 1.87 -17.92 -10.83
CA LYS A 187 0.71 -18.11 -9.93
C LYS A 187 1.08 -18.82 -8.62
N ALA A 188 1.99 -19.78 -8.67
CA ALA A 188 2.45 -20.50 -7.48
C ALA A 188 3.24 -19.59 -6.54
N GLU A 189 4.11 -18.74 -7.08
CA GLU A 189 4.85 -17.74 -6.32
C GLU A 189 3.93 -16.66 -5.73
N GLN A 190 2.90 -16.21 -6.45
CA GLN A 190 1.88 -15.30 -5.94
C GLN A 190 1.12 -15.91 -4.75
N GLN A 191 0.71 -17.18 -4.83
CA GLN A 191 0.06 -17.88 -3.73
C GLN A 191 0.99 -18.03 -2.52
N LYS A 192 2.27 -18.36 -2.76
CA LYS A 192 3.28 -18.42 -1.70
C LYS A 192 3.50 -17.04 -1.07
N TYR A 193 3.52 -15.98 -1.88
CA TYR A 193 3.64 -14.61 -1.41
C TYR A 193 2.53 -14.28 -0.40
N ILE A 194 1.26 -14.48 -0.77
CA ILE A 194 0.12 -14.17 0.11
C ILE A 194 0.20 -14.95 1.42
N LYS A 195 0.58 -16.24 1.39
CA LYS A 195 0.75 -17.04 2.61
C LYS A 195 1.80 -16.46 3.57
N ASN A 196 2.83 -15.82 3.03
CA ASN A 196 3.96 -15.29 3.79
C ASN A 196 3.79 -13.81 4.20
N HIS A 197 2.66 -13.20 3.87
CA HIS A 197 2.36 -11.81 4.20
C HIS A 197 1.08 -11.72 5.04
N ARG A 198 1.01 -10.70 5.87
CA ARG A 198 -0.18 -10.31 6.61
C ARG A 198 -0.50 -8.84 6.31
N PRO A 199 -1.78 -8.47 6.31
CA PRO A 199 -2.16 -7.08 6.17
C PRO A 199 -1.57 -6.23 7.31
N PRO A 200 -1.32 -4.94 7.07
CA PRO A 200 -0.76 -4.06 8.07
C PRO A 200 -1.70 -3.89 9.26
N THR A 201 -1.12 -3.81 10.44
CA THR A 201 -1.83 -3.41 11.66
C THR A 201 -1.74 -1.91 11.82
N ILE A 202 -2.87 -1.25 12.11
CA ILE A 202 -2.94 0.19 12.28
C ILE A 202 -3.26 0.52 13.74
N ILE A 203 -2.40 1.31 14.37
CA ILE A 203 -2.49 1.71 15.79
C ILE A 203 -2.61 3.23 15.89
N LYS A 204 -3.63 3.72 16.58
CA LYS A 204 -3.73 5.13 16.94
C LYS A 204 -2.76 5.44 18.06
N GLY A 205 -1.90 6.43 17.84
CA GLY A 205 -0.81 6.81 18.77
C GLY A 205 0.55 6.62 18.12
N SER A 206 1.59 6.65 18.92
CA SER A 206 2.97 6.41 18.54
C SER A 206 3.41 4.99 18.88
N TRP A 207 4.51 4.53 18.26
CA TRP A 207 5.19 3.32 18.70
C TRP A 207 5.54 3.36 20.19
N HIS A 208 5.98 4.52 20.68
CA HIS A 208 6.32 4.73 22.09
C HIS A 208 5.10 4.57 23.02
N ASP A 209 3.92 5.05 22.60
CA ASP A 209 2.68 4.86 23.35
C ASP A 209 2.23 3.41 23.36
N ALA A 210 2.36 2.73 22.22
CA ALA A 210 2.05 1.31 22.09
C ALA A 210 2.90 0.44 23.02
N MET A 211 4.21 0.72 23.12
CA MET A 211 5.12 0.03 24.04
C MET A 211 4.76 0.24 25.51
N LYS A 212 4.06 1.31 25.85
CA LYS A 212 3.53 1.59 27.20
C LYS A 212 2.10 1.09 27.40
N GLY A 213 1.55 0.31 26.46
CA GLY A 213 0.17 -0.20 26.52
C GLY A 213 -0.91 0.85 26.30
N LYS A 214 -0.56 2.03 25.75
CA LYS A 214 -1.49 3.15 25.52
C LYS A 214 -2.01 3.23 24.08
N GLY A 215 -1.44 2.46 23.15
CA GLY A 215 -1.87 2.44 21.76
C GLY A 215 -3.25 1.78 21.61
N LYS A 216 -4.12 2.36 20.76
CA LYS A 216 -5.41 1.77 20.40
C LYS A 216 -5.35 1.19 19.00
N VAL A 217 -5.57 -0.11 18.87
CA VAL A 217 -5.66 -0.77 17.57
C VAL A 217 -6.90 -0.25 16.84
N VAL A 218 -6.71 0.24 15.62
CA VAL A 218 -7.78 0.73 14.73
C VAL A 218 -8.12 -0.34 13.71
N VAL A 219 -7.09 -0.97 13.10
CA VAL A 219 -7.25 -2.14 12.25
C VAL A 219 -6.46 -3.28 12.90
N PRO A 220 -7.12 -4.31 13.42
CA PRO A 220 -6.45 -5.42 14.07
C PRO A 220 -5.72 -6.31 13.06
N LEU A 221 -4.74 -7.04 13.57
CA LEU A 221 -4.19 -8.22 12.85
C LEU A 221 -5.34 -9.18 12.53
N ARG A 222 -5.48 -9.54 11.29
CA ARG A 222 -6.37 -10.60 10.81
C ARG A 222 -5.59 -11.89 10.54
#